data_6096eda34c47cc9eaa6984cde2952605
#
_entry.id   6096eda34c47cc9eaa6984cde2952605
#
_cell.length_a   1.000
_cell.length_b   1.000
_cell.length_c   1.000
_cell.angle_alpha   90.00
_cell.angle_beta   90.00
_cell.angle_gamma   90.00
#
_symmetry.space_group_name_H-M   'P 1'
#
loop_
_entity.id
_entity.type
_entity.pdbx_description
1 polymer ?
#
loop_
_entity_poly.entity_id
_entity_poly.type
_entity_poly.pdbx_seq_one_letter_code
_entity_poly.pdbx_strand_id
1 'polypeptide(L)'
;EFLRREGAEVTLIDKIYPGDKNQTSFGNAGLLASSAIIPISSPGVWKKIPSYLFAKNSPLAINWNYLPKLMPWLIPFLKNTKREKFLSVVKSLQSLTYDSIEQHIKLAKGTKASKYIKLGNFTLLYSDKKDFLSDSFENGLREKYGFKIQGLNKHDLLHKDPFLGDNYNYGAEFKNHGWLTSPGN
;
A
#
# COMPACT_ATOMS: atom_id res chain seq x y z
N GLU A 1 -2.74 10.96 20.25
CA GLU A 1 -1.87 12.13 20.47
C GLU A 1 -2.56 13.43 20.08
N PHE A 2 -3.27 13.52 18.93
CA PHE A 2 -4.01 14.74 18.57
C PHE A 2 -5.03 15.12 19.63
N LEU A 3 -5.89 14.20 20.06
CA LEU A 3 -6.86 14.45 21.13
C LEU A 3 -6.18 14.90 22.42
N ARG A 4 -5.02 14.32 22.77
CA ARG A 4 -4.24 14.72 23.95
C ARG A 4 -3.73 16.16 23.81
N ARG A 5 -3.29 16.58 22.62
CA ARG A 5 -2.85 17.97 22.35
C ARG A 5 -4.01 18.97 22.44
N GLU A 6 -5.23 18.52 22.16
CA GLU A 6 -6.46 19.31 22.33
C GLU A 6 -6.98 19.30 23.80
N GLY A 7 -6.22 18.73 24.73
CA GLY A 7 -6.55 18.71 26.16
C GLY A 7 -7.46 17.55 26.59
N ALA A 8 -7.77 16.60 25.71
CA ALA A 8 -8.56 15.44 26.08
C ALA A 8 -7.73 14.44 26.91
N GLU A 9 -8.37 13.85 27.92
CA GLU A 9 -7.83 12.68 28.60
C GLU A 9 -7.99 11.45 27.70
N VAL A 10 -6.87 10.78 27.38
CA VAL A 10 -6.86 9.67 26.42
C VAL A 10 -6.25 8.43 27.06
N THR A 11 -7.02 7.35 27.13
CA THR A 11 -6.56 6.02 27.54
C THR A 11 -6.40 5.15 26.30
N LEU A 12 -5.17 4.65 26.07
CA LEU A 12 -4.88 3.70 25.01
C LEU A 12 -4.80 2.28 25.59
N ILE A 13 -5.59 1.36 25.03
CA ILE A 13 -5.64 -0.05 25.47
C ILE A 13 -5.06 -0.90 24.34
N ASP A 14 -3.99 -1.64 24.62
CA ASP A 14 -3.35 -2.58 23.71
C ASP A 14 -2.83 -3.79 24.50
N LYS A 15 -2.51 -4.89 23.80
CA LYS A 15 -1.91 -6.10 24.39
C LYS A 15 -0.47 -5.88 24.82
N ILE A 16 0.25 -4.97 24.16
CA ILE A 16 1.68 -4.73 24.31
C ILE A 16 1.95 -3.23 24.33
N TYR A 17 3.08 -2.84 24.88
CA TYR A 17 3.47 -1.43 24.93
C TYR A 17 3.75 -0.86 23.52
N PRO A 18 3.46 0.42 23.30
CA PRO A 18 3.84 1.12 22.07
C PRO A 18 5.34 0.99 21.81
N GLY A 19 5.72 0.62 20.57
CA GLY A 19 7.12 0.41 20.19
C GLY A 19 7.67 -1.00 20.48
N ASP A 20 6.86 -1.91 21.01
CA ASP A 20 7.26 -3.30 21.20
C ASP A 20 7.55 -4.00 19.86
N LYS A 21 8.57 -4.88 19.84
CA LYS A 21 9.00 -5.63 18.65
C LYS A 21 7.93 -6.57 18.07
N ASN A 22 6.95 -6.94 18.88
CA ASN A 22 5.82 -7.77 18.44
C ASN A 22 4.69 -6.98 17.79
N GLN A 23 4.79 -5.65 17.70
CA GLN A 23 3.81 -4.84 16.97
C GLN A 23 4.00 -5.00 15.46
N THR A 24 2.89 -5.05 14.71
CA THR A 24 2.89 -5.20 13.24
C THR A 24 3.66 -4.07 12.52
N SER A 25 3.72 -2.88 13.11
CA SER A 25 4.46 -1.74 12.57
C SER A 25 5.97 -1.84 12.75
N PHE A 26 6.46 -2.68 13.70
CA PHE A 26 7.87 -2.81 13.94
C PHE A 26 8.58 -3.48 12.75
N GLY A 27 9.60 -2.83 12.20
CA GLY A 27 10.40 -3.37 11.09
C GLY A 27 9.65 -3.50 9.76
N ASN A 28 8.50 -2.82 9.57
CA ASN A 28 7.81 -2.78 8.29
C ASN A 28 8.63 -1.97 7.24
N ALA A 29 8.14 -1.90 5.99
CA ALA A 29 8.83 -1.16 4.92
C ALA A 29 8.90 0.36 5.14
N GLY A 30 8.20 0.90 6.13
CA GLY A 30 8.21 2.32 6.49
C GLY A 30 7.57 3.25 5.47
N LEU A 31 6.96 2.74 4.39
CA LEU A 31 6.36 3.58 3.35
C LEU A 31 5.10 4.29 3.86
N LEU A 32 5.06 5.61 3.74
CA LEU A 32 3.90 6.46 3.98
C LEU A 32 3.20 6.71 2.63
N ALA A 33 2.35 5.77 2.22
CA ALA A 33 1.74 5.75 0.91
C ALA A 33 0.32 6.33 0.94
N SER A 34 0.17 7.64 0.77
CA SER A 34 -1.15 8.28 0.63
C SER A 34 -1.95 7.76 -0.58
N SER A 35 -1.26 7.24 -1.62
CA SER A 35 -1.86 6.62 -2.81
C SER A 35 -2.34 5.18 -2.60
N ALA A 36 -2.24 4.61 -1.39
CA ALA A 36 -2.72 3.27 -1.07
C ALA A 36 -4.26 3.20 -0.94
N ILE A 37 -4.96 3.70 -1.95
CA ILE A 37 -6.43 3.81 -2.01
C ILE A 37 -7.08 2.62 -2.72
N ILE A 38 -6.31 1.73 -3.34
CA ILE A 38 -6.84 0.60 -4.09
C ILE A 38 -6.93 -0.62 -3.19
N PRO A 39 -8.14 -1.10 -2.87
CA PRO A 39 -8.31 -2.33 -2.10
C PRO A 39 -7.95 -3.56 -2.93
N ILE A 40 -7.51 -4.63 -2.26
CA ILE A 40 -7.16 -5.92 -2.88
C ILE A 40 -8.36 -6.52 -3.66
N SER A 41 -9.59 -6.20 -3.25
CA SER A 41 -10.83 -6.65 -3.90
C SER A 41 -11.12 -5.92 -5.21
N SER A 42 -10.13 -5.68 -6.05
CA SER A 42 -10.28 -5.03 -7.36
C SER A 42 -11.25 -5.81 -8.27
N PRO A 43 -12.06 -5.11 -9.11
CA PRO A 43 -12.96 -5.76 -10.06
C PRO A 43 -12.21 -6.72 -10.98
N GLY A 44 -12.69 -7.96 -11.06
CA GLY A 44 -12.04 -8.99 -11.88
C GLY A 44 -10.91 -9.77 -11.20
N VAL A 45 -10.57 -9.50 -9.94
CA VAL A 45 -9.55 -10.26 -9.19
C VAL A 45 -9.83 -11.78 -9.21
N TRP A 46 -11.09 -12.17 -9.16
CA TRP A 46 -11.50 -13.58 -9.23
C TRP A 46 -11.10 -14.27 -10.54
N LYS A 47 -10.99 -13.53 -11.65
CA LYS A 47 -10.50 -14.06 -12.95
C LYS A 47 -9.01 -14.37 -12.92
N LYS A 48 -8.26 -13.71 -12.05
CA LYS A 48 -6.81 -13.91 -11.87
C LYS A 48 -6.51 -15.08 -10.91
N ILE A 49 -7.49 -15.51 -10.09
CA ILE A 49 -7.29 -16.60 -9.12
C ILE A 49 -6.78 -17.89 -9.75
N PRO A 50 -7.35 -18.40 -10.86
CA PRO A 50 -6.83 -19.63 -11.49
C PRO A 50 -5.36 -19.49 -11.90
N SER A 51 -4.98 -18.38 -12.53
CA SER A 51 -3.58 -18.15 -12.92
C SER A 51 -2.65 -18.10 -11.72
N TYR A 52 -3.10 -17.55 -10.59
CA TYR A 52 -2.31 -17.54 -9.35
C TYR A 52 -2.17 -18.92 -8.72
N LEU A 53 -3.12 -19.81 -8.88
CA LEU A 53 -3.09 -21.17 -8.32
C LEU A 53 -2.19 -22.12 -9.13
N PHE A 54 -2.15 -21.94 -10.45
CA PHE A 54 -1.45 -22.85 -11.35
C PHE A 54 -0.08 -22.32 -11.81
N ALA A 55 0.32 -21.12 -11.40
CA ALA A 55 1.64 -20.60 -11.70
C ALA A 55 2.75 -21.39 -10.99
N LYS A 56 3.87 -21.64 -11.64
CA LYS A 56 5.02 -22.36 -11.09
C LYS A 56 5.56 -21.75 -9.78
N ASN A 57 5.41 -20.41 -9.63
CA ASN A 57 5.78 -19.66 -8.43
C ASN A 57 4.52 -18.97 -7.88
N SER A 58 3.47 -19.76 -7.63
CA SER A 58 2.18 -19.22 -7.19
C SER A 58 2.31 -18.42 -5.90
N PRO A 59 1.82 -17.17 -5.86
CA PRO A 59 1.73 -16.41 -4.62
C PRO A 59 0.57 -16.91 -3.73
N LEU A 60 -0.25 -17.84 -4.22
CA LEU A 60 -1.46 -18.32 -3.56
C LEU A 60 -1.36 -19.83 -3.33
N ALA A 61 -1.38 -20.25 -2.08
CA ALA A 61 -1.55 -21.66 -1.69
C ALA A 61 -2.92 -21.84 -1.02
N ILE A 62 -3.71 -22.79 -1.51
CA ILE A 62 -5.01 -23.12 -0.91
C ILE A 62 -4.86 -24.33 0.00
N ASN A 63 -5.17 -24.17 1.27
CA ASN A 63 -5.45 -25.28 2.16
C ASN A 63 -6.92 -25.67 2.00
N TRP A 64 -7.18 -26.73 1.23
CA TRP A 64 -8.52 -27.22 0.90
C TRP A 64 -9.34 -27.58 2.14
N ASN A 65 -8.69 -28.11 3.19
CA ASN A 65 -9.35 -28.46 4.45
C ASN A 65 -9.82 -27.23 5.24
N TYR A 66 -9.19 -26.07 4.97
CA TYR A 66 -9.55 -24.80 5.62
C TYR A 66 -10.61 -24.03 4.84
N LEU A 67 -10.83 -24.34 3.56
CA LEU A 67 -11.72 -23.61 2.69
C LEU A 67 -13.14 -23.40 3.25
N PRO A 68 -13.80 -24.43 3.86
CA PRO A 68 -15.12 -24.22 4.46
C PRO A 68 -15.12 -23.17 5.59
N LYS A 69 -14.05 -23.11 6.37
CA LYS A 69 -13.88 -22.12 7.45
C LYS A 69 -13.60 -20.71 6.92
N LEU A 70 -13.05 -20.62 5.70
CA LEU A 70 -12.76 -19.35 5.02
C LEU A 70 -14.00 -18.74 4.36
N MET A 71 -15.02 -19.55 4.00
CA MET A 71 -16.19 -19.11 3.24
C MET A 71 -16.93 -17.90 3.85
N PRO A 72 -17.14 -17.79 5.18
CA PRO A 72 -17.79 -16.62 5.79
C PRO A 72 -17.08 -15.31 5.51
N TRP A 73 -15.76 -15.33 5.32
CA TRP A 73 -14.97 -14.17 4.92
C TRP A 73 -14.89 -14.02 3.40
N LEU A 74 -14.70 -15.12 2.67
CA LEU A 74 -14.48 -15.10 1.22
C LEU A 74 -15.71 -14.59 0.45
N ILE A 75 -16.92 -14.97 0.87
CA ILE A 75 -18.16 -14.54 0.21
C ILE A 75 -18.34 -13.01 0.28
N PRO A 76 -18.25 -12.35 1.45
CA PRO A 76 -18.27 -10.89 1.52
C PRO A 76 -17.13 -10.23 0.73
N PHE A 77 -15.91 -10.80 0.78
CA PHE A 77 -14.79 -10.32 -0.02
C PHE A 77 -15.11 -10.28 -1.51
N LEU A 78 -15.62 -11.39 -2.06
CA LEU A 78 -16.02 -11.48 -3.47
C LEU A 78 -17.18 -10.52 -3.82
N LYS A 79 -18.13 -10.32 -2.90
CA LYS A 79 -19.20 -9.32 -3.09
C LYS A 79 -18.67 -7.90 -3.22
N ASN A 80 -17.58 -7.58 -2.54
CA ASN A 80 -16.93 -6.28 -2.60
C ASN A 80 -16.10 -6.05 -3.88
N THR A 81 -15.90 -7.08 -4.72
CA THR A 81 -15.27 -6.92 -6.04
C THR A 81 -16.20 -6.28 -7.08
N LYS A 82 -17.50 -6.12 -6.78
CA LYS A 82 -18.43 -5.39 -7.65
C LYS A 82 -17.98 -3.93 -7.78
N ARG A 83 -17.98 -3.43 -9.02
CA ARG A 83 -17.43 -2.10 -9.37
C ARG A 83 -17.94 -0.97 -8.46
N GLU A 84 -19.23 -0.93 -8.17
CA GLU A 84 -19.82 0.11 -7.31
C GLU A 84 -19.27 0.06 -5.87
N LYS A 85 -19.26 -1.16 -5.28
CA LYS A 85 -18.71 -1.38 -3.95
C LYS A 85 -17.23 -1.04 -3.89
N PHE A 86 -16.47 -1.52 -4.86
CA PHE A 86 -15.06 -1.21 -5.00
C PHE A 86 -14.81 0.31 -5.04
N LEU A 87 -15.52 1.05 -5.90
CA LEU A 87 -15.38 2.51 -6.00
C LEU A 87 -15.77 3.24 -4.71
N SER A 88 -16.79 2.75 -3.99
CA SER A 88 -17.16 3.26 -2.67
C SER A 88 -16.03 3.07 -1.66
N VAL A 89 -15.40 1.89 -1.64
CA VAL A 89 -14.24 1.61 -0.77
C VAL A 89 -13.04 2.49 -1.14
N VAL A 90 -12.74 2.65 -2.43
CA VAL A 90 -11.68 3.55 -2.91
C VAL A 90 -11.89 4.98 -2.39
N LYS A 91 -13.13 5.49 -2.50
CA LYS A 91 -13.47 6.83 -2.00
C LYS A 91 -13.26 6.94 -0.48
N SER A 92 -13.68 5.93 0.29
CA SER A 92 -13.50 5.92 1.74
C SER A 92 -12.02 5.83 2.13
N LEU A 93 -11.24 4.96 1.46
CA LEU A 93 -9.80 4.88 1.70
C LEU A 93 -9.10 6.21 1.38
N GLN A 94 -9.44 6.83 0.25
CA GLN A 94 -8.89 8.12 -0.13
C GLN A 94 -9.14 9.18 0.95
N SER A 95 -10.35 9.27 1.50
CA SER A 95 -10.66 10.24 2.56
C SER A 95 -9.88 10.00 3.86
N LEU A 96 -9.38 8.79 4.09
CA LEU A 96 -8.56 8.44 5.26
C LEU A 96 -7.07 8.61 5.04
N THR A 97 -6.60 8.47 3.79
CA THR A 97 -5.15 8.38 3.51
C THR A 97 -4.56 9.61 2.82
N TYR A 98 -5.39 10.50 2.24
CA TYR A 98 -4.92 11.59 1.38
C TYR A 98 -3.90 12.51 2.05
N ASP A 99 -4.04 12.79 3.34
CA ASP A 99 -3.18 13.68 4.12
C ASP A 99 -2.30 12.93 5.13
N SER A 100 -2.18 11.60 4.98
CA SER A 100 -1.46 10.75 5.94
C SER A 100 -0.01 11.20 6.17
N ILE A 101 0.66 11.71 5.13
CA ILE A 101 2.05 12.19 5.23
C ILE A 101 2.10 13.45 6.09
N GLU A 102 1.23 14.43 5.84
CA GLU A 102 1.14 15.67 6.62
C GLU A 102 0.80 15.39 8.07
N GLN A 103 -0.10 14.43 8.32
CA GLN A 103 -0.46 14.03 9.68
C GLN A 103 0.72 13.38 10.40
N HIS A 104 1.52 12.54 9.73
CA HIS A 104 2.74 11.98 10.32
C HIS A 104 3.78 13.06 10.63
N ILE A 105 3.97 14.03 9.73
CA ILE A 105 4.88 15.16 9.97
C ILE A 105 4.41 15.98 11.18
N LYS A 106 3.12 16.30 11.25
CA LYS A 106 2.53 17.04 12.39
C LYS A 106 2.69 16.28 13.71
N LEU A 107 2.46 14.96 13.72
CA LEU A 107 2.63 14.13 14.91
C LEU A 107 4.08 14.07 15.37
N ALA A 108 5.02 13.95 14.42
CA ALA A 108 6.44 13.84 14.72
C ALA A 108 7.09 15.18 15.11
N LYS A 109 6.46 16.31 14.77
CA LYS A 109 7.00 17.65 15.02
C LYS A 109 7.31 17.84 16.52
N GLY A 110 8.55 18.27 16.81
CA GLY A 110 9.01 18.48 18.18
C GLY A 110 9.41 17.19 18.92
N THR A 111 9.40 16.04 18.25
CA THR A 111 9.83 14.76 18.82
C THR A 111 11.10 14.24 18.14
N LYS A 112 11.76 13.26 18.77
CA LYS A 112 12.92 12.56 18.17
C LYS A 112 12.55 11.79 16.88
N ALA A 113 11.27 11.50 16.65
CA ALA A 113 10.79 10.77 15.49
C ALA A 113 10.85 11.60 14.19
N SER A 114 10.85 12.93 14.27
CA SER A 114 10.86 13.82 13.10
C SER A 114 12.04 13.57 12.14
N LYS A 115 13.22 13.21 12.68
CA LYS A 115 14.41 12.93 11.87
C LYS A 115 14.30 11.69 10.99
N TYR A 116 13.38 10.77 11.30
CA TYR A 116 13.19 9.52 10.59
C TYR A 116 12.22 9.65 9.40
N ILE A 117 11.43 10.72 9.33
CA ILE A 117 10.53 10.98 8.21
C ILE A 117 11.30 11.59 7.05
N LYS A 118 11.27 10.95 5.90
CA LYS A 118 11.82 11.46 4.64
C LYS A 118 10.72 11.59 3.61
N LEU A 119 10.79 12.65 2.81
CA LEU A 119 9.89 12.87 1.67
C LEU A 119 10.57 12.51 0.37
N GLY A 120 9.82 12.03 -0.60
CA GLY A 120 10.32 11.68 -1.91
C GLY A 120 9.29 10.91 -2.73
N ASN A 121 9.79 10.13 -3.68
CA ASN A 121 8.98 9.32 -4.57
C ASN A 121 9.26 7.84 -4.27
N PHE A 122 8.32 6.96 -4.59
CA PHE A 122 8.59 5.53 -4.65
C PHE A 122 8.25 4.99 -6.04
N THR A 123 8.90 3.90 -6.43
CA THR A 123 8.70 3.28 -7.74
C THR A 123 8.22 1.85 -7.56
N LEU A 124 7.05 1.53 -8.13
CA LEU A 124 6.64 0.15 -8.35
C LEU A 124 7.36 -0.39 -9.58
N LEU A 125 7.93 -1.58 -9.46
CA LEU A 125 8.66 -2.23 -10.53
C LEU A 125 7.78 -3.29 -11.22
N TYR A 126 7.87 -3.35 -12.54
CA TYR A 126 7.14 -4.28 -13.40
C TYR A 126 8.11 -5.02 -14.30
N SER A 127 7.76 -6.25 -14.66
CA SER A 127 8.54 -7.05 -15.62
C SER A 127 8.62 -6.35 -16.97
N ASP A 128 7.52 -5.75 -17.41
CA ASP A 128 7.45 -4.97 -18.64
C ASP A 128 6.34 -3.90 -18.62
N LYS A 129 6.25 -3.13 -19.72
CA LYS A 129 5.22 -2.09 -19.88
C LYS A 129 3.80 -2.66 -19.96
N LYS A 130 3.63 -3.90 -20.44
CA LYS A 130 2.32 -4.56 -20.56
C LYS A 130 1.75 -4.84 -19.17
N ASP A 131 2.60 -5.30 -18.25
CA ASP A 131 2.21 -5.52 -16.86
C ASP A 131 1.76 -4.21 -16.20
N PHE A 132 2.50 -3.12 -16.40
CA PHE A 132 2.07 -1.79 -15.95
C PHE A 132 0.73 -1.36 -16.52
N LEU A 133 0.49 -1.58 -17.82
CA LEU A 133 -0.77 -1.24 -18.48
C LEU A 133 -1.94 -2.12 -18.00
N SER A 134 -1.68 -3.31 -17.47
CA SER A 134 -2.73 -4.14 -16.87
C SER A 134 -3.34 -3.50 -15.62
N ASP A 135 -2.62 -2.59 -14.97
CA ASP A 135 -3.07 -1.82 -13.81
C ASP A 135 -3.62 -0.43 -14.18
N SER A 136 -3.92 -0.19 -15.47
CA SER A 136 -4.37 1.12 -15.98
C SER A 136 -5.66 1.62 -15.32
N PHE A 137 -6.57 0.73 -14.95
CA PHE A 137 -7.80 1.08 -14.24
C PHE A 137 -7.51 1.61 -12.83
N GLU A 138 -6.68 0.91 -12.08
CA GLU A 138 -6.27 1.27 -10.72
C GLU A 138 -5.42 2.56 -10.73
N ASN A 139 -4.50 2.67 -11.68
CA ASN A 139 -3.66 3.85 -11.84
C ASN A 139 -4.49 5.07 -12.26
N GLY A 140 -5.46 4.91 -13.16
CA GLY A 140 -6.40 5.98 -13.53
C GLY A 140 -7.26 6.45 -12.35
N LEU A 141 -7.62 5.57 -11.42
CA LEU A 141 -8.29 5.97 -10.18
C LEU A 141 -7.36 6.80 -9.29
N ARG A 142 -6.10 6.40 -9.12
CA ARG A 142 -5.12 7.18 -8.35
C ARG A 142 -4.93 8.58 -8.97
N GLU A 143 -4.77 8.67 -10.29
CA GLU A 143 -4.65 9.94 -11.01
C GLU A 143 -5.91 10.81 -10.85
N LYS A 144 -7.10 10.21 -10.92
CA LYS A 144 -8.38 10.91 -10.65
C LYS A 144 -8.41 11.55 -9.24
N TYR A 145 -7.77 10.93 -8.26
CA TYR A 145 -7.63 11.47 -6.91
C TYR A 145 -6.38 12.33 -6.70
N GLY A 146 -5.72 12.75 -7.79
CA GLY A 146 -4.63 13.71 -7.76
C GLY A 146 -3.23 13.14 -7.56
N PHE A 147 -3.09 11.81 -7.50
CA PHE A 147 -1.77 11.18 -7.41
C PHE A 147 -1.08 11.19 -8.77
N LYS A 148 0.12 11.75 -8.81
CA LYS A 148 0.92 11.81 -10.03
C LYS A 148 1.75 10.54 -10.20
N ILE A 149 1.55 9.85 -11.32
CA ILE A 149 2.26 8.61 -11.65
C ILE A 149 3.07 8.87 -12.93
N GLN A 150 4.36 8.58 -12.89
CA GLN A 150 5.26 8.69 -14.04
C GLN A 150 5.76 7.32 -14.45
N GLY A 151 5.53 6.93 -15.70
CA GLY A 151 6.14 5.72 -16.26
C GLY A 151 7.64 5.91 -16.45
N LEU A 152 8.42 4.89 -16.09
CA LEU A 152 9.87 4.83 -16.24
C LEU A 152 10.23 3.62 -17.09
N ASN A 153 11.04 3.80 -18.12
CA ASN A 153 11.60 2.69 -18.90
C ASN A 153 12.84 2.09 -18.21
N LYS A 154 13.42 1.04 -18.78
CA LYS A 154 14.59 0.35 -18.22
C LYS A 154 15.78 1.29 -18.02
N HIS A 155 16.04 2.19 -18.98
CA HIS A 155 17.13 3.15 -18.89
C HIS A 155 16.93 4.11 -17.71
N ASP A 156 15.71 4.64 -17.53
CA ASP A 156 15.38 5.52 -16.41
C ASP A 156 15.53 4.81 -15.05
N LEU A 157 15.14 3.53 -15.00
CA LEU A 157 15.27 2.71 -13.80
C LEU A 157 16.75 2.48 -13.44
N LEU A 158 17.59 2.11 -14.41
CA LEU A 158 19.02 1.89 -14.18
C LEU A 158 19.77 3.17 -13.82
N HIS A 159 19.30 4.33 -14.31
CA HIS A 159 19.85 5.61 -13.88
C HIS A 159 19.56 5.92 -12.40
N LYS A 160 18.42 5.44 -11.87
CA LYS A 160 18.05 5.59 -10.46
C LYS A 160 18.73 4.55 -9.56
N ASP A 161 18.81 3.33 -10.03
CA ASP A 161 19.44 2.20 -9.32
C ASP A 161 20.20 1.33 -10.32
N PRO A 162 21.53 1.54 -10.44
CA PRO A 162 22.39 0.73 -11.34
C PRO A 162 22.46 -0.76 -11.01
N PHE A 163 22.06 -1.13 -9.78
CA PHE A 163 22.06 -2.53 -9.31
C PHE A 163 20.72 -3.24 -9.51
N LEU A 164 19.75 -2.57 -10.16
CA LEU A 164 18.45 -3.16 -10.42
C LEU A 164 18.57 -4.43 -11.26
N GLY A 165 17.97 -5.52 -10.79
CA GLY A 165 17.96 -6.81 -11.48
C GLY A 165 17.30 -6.76 -12.87
N ASP A 166 17.71 -7.67 -13.75
CA ASP A 166 17.30 -7.70 -15.16
C ASP A 166 15.82 -8.03 -15.38
N ASN A 167 15.14 -8.57 -14.38
CA ASN A 167 13.74 -8.94 -14.46
C ASN A 167 12.78 -7.74 -14.50
N TYR A 168 13.27 -6.52 -14.19
CA TYR A 168 12.46 -5.31 -14.14
C TYR A 168 12.79 -4.40 -15.31
N ASN A 169 11.85 -4.23 -16.23
CA ASN A 169 12.03 -3.45 -17.46
C ASN A 169 11.14 -2.20 -17.55
N TYR A 170 10.25 -2.04 -16.57
CA TYR A 170 9.38 -0.88 -16.49
C TYR A 170 9.09 -0.51 -15.04
N GLY A 171 8.81 0.77 -14.76
CA GLY A 171 8.45 1.27 -13.45
C GLY A 171 7.33 2.28 -13.47
N ALA A 172 6.60 2.40 -12.38
CA ALA A 172 5.66 3.48 -12.12
C ALA A 172 6.15 4.26 -10.89
N GLU A 173 6.62 5.48 -11.11
CA GLU A 173 7.06 6.36 -10.04
C GLU A 173 5.88 7.18 -9.52
N PHE A 174 5.61 7.03 -8.24
CA PHE A 174 4.61 7.80 -7.50
C PHE A 174 5.28 9.00 -6.84
N LYS A 175 4.80 10.19 -7.17
CA LYS A 175 5.35 11.44 -6.65
C LYS A 175 4.77 11.82 -5.29
N ASN A 176 5.53 12.61 -4.52
CA ASN A 176 5.07 13.24 -3.28
C ASN A 176 4.61 12.23 -2.22
N HIS A 177 5.45 11.25 -1.94
CA HIS A 177 5.25 10.29 -0.86
C HIS A 177 6.30 10.49 0.25
N GLY A 178 6.29 9.63 1.24
CA GLY A 178 7.26 9.65 2.32
C GLY A 178 7.58 8.26 2.81
N TRP A 179 8.63 8.14 3.59
CA TRP A 179 8.98 6.90 4.27
C TRP A 179 9.67 7.18 5.61
N LEU A 180 9.61 6.17 6.46
CA LEU A 180 10.35 6.13 7.71
C LEU A 180 11.67 5.41 7.47
N THR A 181 12.79 6.05 7.77
CA THR A 181 14.14 5.45 7.62
C THR A 181 14.44 4.39 8.68
N SER A 182 13.68 4.36 9.77
CA SER A 182 13.84 3.40 10.84
C SER A 182 12.50 3.09 11.52
N PRO A 183 11.66 2.23 10.93
CA PRO A 183 10.32 1.94 11.46
C PRO A 183 10.34 1.19 12.81
N GLY A 184 11.49 0.70 13.25
CA GLY A 184 11.66 0.00 14.53
C GLY A 184 12.18 0.87 15.67
N ASN A 185 12.43 2.18 15.44
CA ASN A 185 12.97 3.10 16.43
C ASN A 185 11.96 4.18 16.82
#